data_d0d97f523d6da2d9d69b42e86ae2a171
#
_entry.id   d0d97f523d6da2d9d69b42e86ae2a171
#
_cell.length_a   1.000
_cell.length_b   1.000
_cell.length_c   1.000
_cell.angle_alpha   90.00
_cell.angle_beta   90.00
_cell.angle_gamma   90.00
#
_symmetry.space_group_name_H-M   'P 1'
#
loop_
_entity.id
_entity.type
_entity.pdbx_description
1 polymer ?
#
loop_
_entity_poly.entity_id
_entity_poly.type
_entity_poly.pdbx_seq_one_letter_code
_entity_poly.pdbx_strand_id
1 'polypeptide(L)'
;MAKQSSLNIQDYLTDEVMDNLAETLDGVIENIQSGCVSEALKAKNGSGDPTTGSVEYKRFANATIQEKGTARANGKGNKVKAKPVVVKIDDDKEIIEELQEKDIKLYGIDGMAKKRSKNAQDVIKTYYDRKFFRIGRGAGIQVSRVSGDTTKKIVDRLISTAKVTKNDFVDGVDEELIALVVNTKYKTDLKDYLDSLPNGTTPSNGAIGMYQSVITYESNRMPSDVPAMVMIKEAIALPNYTSEYGAEKVPFDDAIALELFAYSGGEALVPEIILYDCDYTYTKADISSFAQGTTYYTYNKGEYVVVPSGTSFDSEETYFTRA
;
A
#
# COMPACT_ATOMS: atom_id res chain seq x y z
N MET A 1 -56.55 -2.52 10.12
CA MET A 1 -55.31 -1.79 9.83
C MET A 1 -54.52 -1.74 11.12
N ALA A 2 -53.46 -2.53 11.22
CA ALA A 2 -52.57 -2.50 12.38
C ALA A 2 -51.78 -1.18 12.30
N LYS A 3 -51.81 -0.39 13.36
CA LYS A 3 -50.91 0.76 13.53
C LYS A 3 -49.51 0.21 13.56
N GLN A 4 -48.71 0.54 12.55
CA GLN A 4 -47.24 0.42 12.65
C GLN A 4 -46.82 1.30 13.83
N SER A 5 -46.33 0.69 14.89
CA SER A 5 -45.65 1.39 15.95
C SER A 5 -44.48 2.13 15.34
N SER A 6 -44.34 3.41 15.64
CA SER A 6 -43.13 4.16 15.31
C SER A 6 -41.96 3.49 16.01
N LEU A 7 -41.18 2.71 15.27
CA LEU A 7 -39.93 2.16 15.77
C LEU A 7 -39.02 3.36 16.12
N ASN A 8 -38.63 3.42 17.37
CA ASN A 8 -37.75 4.46 17.85
C ASN A 8 -36.30 4.04 17.54
N ILE A 9 -35.40 4.96 17.24
CA ILE A 9 -33.98 4.68 17.04
C ILE A 9 -33.38 3.86 18.19
N GLN A 10 -33.86 4.07 19.40
CA GLN A 10 -33.46 3.28 20.58
C GLN A 10 -33.77 1.79 20.45
N ASP A 11 -34.76 1.40 19.65
CA ASP A 11 -35.08 -0.01 19.38
C ASP A 11 -34.07 -0.66 18.43
N TYR A 12 -33.25 0.13 17.70
CA TYR A 12 -32.17 -0.35 16.82
C TYR A 12 -30.78 -0.36 17.50
N LEU A 13 -30.65 0.22 18.69
CA LEU A 13 -29.45 0.19 19.53
C LEU A 13 -29.57 -0.88 20.63
N THR A 14 -30.32 -1.96 20.38
CA THR A 14 -30.34 -3.11 21.27
C THR A 14 -29.04 -3.89 21.18
N ASP A 15 -28.65 -4.55 22.27
CA ASP A 15 -27.40 -5.36 22.31
C ASP A 15 -27.34 -6.36 21.14
N GLU A 16 -28.46 -6.94 20.72
CA GLU A 16 -28.56 -7.87 19.60
C GLU A 16 -28.24 -7.22 18.24
N VAL A 17 -28.60 -5.97 18.04
CA VAL A 17 -28.28 -5.21 16.82
C VAL A 17 -26.80 -4.77 16.83
N MET A 18 -26.27 -4.43 17.99
CA MET A 18 -24.86 -4.09 18.17
C MET A 18 -23.97 -5.32 17.97
N ASP A 19 -24.38 -6.49 18.45
CA ASP A 19 -23.68 -7.76 18.23
C ASP A 19 -23.69 -8.17 16.74
N ASN A 20 -24.80 -8.01 16.03
CA ASN A 20 -24.90 -8.24 14.59
C ASN A 20 -24.06 -7.24 13.77
N LEU A 21 -23.97 -6.01 14.22
CA LEU A 21 -23.06 -5.01 13.67
C LEU A 21 -21.58 -5.42 13.90
N ALA A 22 -21.21 -5.83 15.08
CA ALA A 22 -19.88 -6.31 15.41
C ALA A 22 -19.48 -7.52 14.55
N GLU A 23 -20.35 -8.52 14.38
CA GLU A 23 -20.11 -9.69 13.51
C GLU A 23 -19.95 -9.28 12.03
N THR A 24 -20.75 -8.33 11.56
CA THR A 24 -20.60 -7.77 10.19
C THR A 24 -19.25 -7.10 10.00
N LEU A 25 -18.67 -6.59 11.04
CA LEU A 25 -17.42 -5.81 11.05
C LEU A 25 -16.18 -6.65 11.15
N ASP A 26 -16.21 -7.74 11.90
CA ASP A 26 -15.13 -8.73 11.87
C ASP A 26 -14.96 -9.26 10.45
N GLY A 27 -16.06 -9.51 9.74
CA GLY A 27 -16.04 -9.83 8.32
C GLY A 27 -15.50 -8.70 7.43
N VAL A 28 -15.63 -7.42 7.83
CA VAL A 28 -15.07 -6.25 7.14
C VAL A 28 -13.56 -6.25 7.25
N ILE A 29 -13.02 -6.41 8.45
CA ILE A 29 -11.58 -6.37 8.73
C ILE A 29 -10.88 -7.52 8.00
N GLU A 30 -11.40 -8.73 8.06
CA GLU A 30 -10.87 -9.90 7.35
C GLU A 30 -10.86 -9.70 5.83
N ASN A 31 -11.93 -9.15 5.27
CA ASN A 31 -12.01 -8.84 3.84
C ASN A 31 -11.08 -7.71 3.40
N ILE A 32 -10.79 -6.72 4.25
CA ILE A 32 -9.80 -5.68 3.95
C ILE A 32 -8.43 -6.32 3.74
N GLN A 33 -8.03 -7.22 4.62
CA GLN A 33 -6.72 -7.88 4.55
C GLN A 33 -6.59 -8.80 3.33
N SER A 34 -7.64 -9.53 2.95
CA SER A 34 -7.59 -10.51 1.87
C SER A 34 -7.57 -9.91 0.45
N GLY A 35 -8.00 -8.67 0.25
CA GLY A 35 -8.21 -8.08 -1.08
C GLY A 35 -7.18 -7.03 -1.51
N CYS A 36 -6.11 -6.79 -0.74
CA CYS A 36 -5.08 -5.79 -1.06
C CYS A 36 -3.86 -6.44 -1.70
N VAL A 37 -3.31 -5.81 -2.75
CA VAL A 37 -1.98 -6.19 -3.28
C VAL A 37 -0.90 -5.90 -2.23
N SER A 38 -1.04 -4.81 -1.49
CA SER A 38 -0.15 -4.45 -0.39
C SER A 38 -0.07 -5.54 0.69
N GLU A 39 -1.18 -6.20 1.05
CA GLU A 39 -1.19 -7.29 2.02
C GLU A 39 -0.43 -8.53 1.55
N ALA A 40 -0.41 -8.79 0.24
CA ALA A 40 0.35 -9.89 -0.33
C ALA A 40 1.87 -9.63 -0.34
N LEU A 41 2.27 -8.36 -0.41
CA LEU A 41 3.66 -7.94 -0.63
C LEU A 41 4.33 -7.31 0.58
N LYS A 42 3.56 -6.81 1.58
CA LYS A 42 4.14 -6.16 2.77
C LYS A 42 4.89 -7.13 3.66
N ALA A 43 5.82 -6.60 4.44
CA ALA A 43 6.54 -7.35 5.47
C ALA A 43 5.60 -7.78 6.59
N LYS A 44 5.68 -9.07 6.95
CA LYS A 44 4.83 -9.70 7.99
C LYS A 44 5.56 -9.93 9.32
N ASN A 45 6.90 -9.94 9.29
CA ASN A 45 7.73 -10.36 10.43
C ASN A 45 8.19 -9.17 11.29
N GLY A 46 7.25 -8.27 11.64
CA GLY A 46 7.52 -7.21 12.60
C GLY A 46 7.50 -7.70 14.05
N SER A 47 8.31 -7.08 14.90
CA SER A 47 8.30 -7.27 16.35
C SER A 47 7.60 -6.08 17.00
N GLY A 48 6.58 -6.34 17.80
CA GLY A 48 5.72 -5.33 18.42
C GLY A 48 4.27 -5.44 17.96
N ASP A 49 3.42 -4.69 18.62
CA ASP A 49 2.00 -4.60 18.31
C ASP A 49 1.72 -3.24 17.66
N PRO A 50 1.10 -3.17 16.48
CA PRO A 50 0.72 -1.90 15.84
C PRO A 50 -0.08 -0.96 16.76
N THR A 51 -0.89 -1.50 17.68
CA THR A 51 -1.69 -0.72 18.63
C THR A 51 -0.84 0.07 19.64
N THR A 52 0.44 -0.29 19.82
CA THR A 52 1.38 0.43 20.70
C THR A 52 2.05 1.63 20.02
N GLY A 53 1.71 1.92 18.77
CA GLY A 53 2.20 3.07 18.01
C GLY A 53 3.50 2.86 17.25
N SER A 54 4.14 1.69 17.33
CA SER A 54 5.32 1.37 16.53
C SER A 54 5.60 -0.12 16.41
N VAL A 55 6.18 -0.52 15.26
CA VAL A 55 6.60 -1.90 14.99
C VAL A 55 8.05 -1.89 14.53
N GLU A 56 8.89 -2.76 15.11
CA GLU A 56 10.29 -2.89 14.74
C GLU A 56 10.48 -4.06 13.76
N TYR A 57 11.17 -3.78 12.66
CA TYR A 57 11.62 -4.78 11.68
C TYR A 57 13.14 -4.89 11.71
N LYS A 58 13.67 -6.12 11.68
CA LYS A 58 15.12 -6.38 11.71
C LYS A 58 15.58 -6.94 10.37
N ARG A 59 16.47 -6.22 9.72
CA ARG A 59 17.16 -6.67 8.53
C ARG A 59 18.56 -7.13 8.91
N PHE A 60 18.89 -8.38 8.60
CA PHE A 60 20.20 -8.96 8.89
C PHE A 60 21.09 -8.91 7.65
N ALA A 61 22.37 -8.60 7.85
CA ALA A 61 23.38 -8.73 6.78
C ALA A 61 23.62 -10.21 6.47
N ASN A 62 24.06 -10.47 5.23
CA ASN A 62 24.36 -11.81 4.78
C ASN A 62 25.45 -12.47 5.64
N ALA A 63 25.28 -13.75 5.89
CA ALA A 63 26.29 -14.54 6.59
C ALA A 63 27.56 -14.69 5.71
N THR A 64 28.73 -14.60 6.32
CA THR A 64 30.00 -14.80 5.64
C THR A 64 30.47 -16.24 5.80
N ILE A 65 30.71 -16.93 4.69
CA ILE A 65 31.28 -18.27 4.68
C ILE A 65 32.78 -18.17 5.00
N GLN A 66 33.26 -19.01 5.90
CA GLN A 66 34.66 -19.13 6.27
C GLN A 66 35.12 -20.57 6.16
N GLU A 67 36.42 -20.77 5.95
CA GLU A 67 37.04 -22.10 5.99
C GLU A 67 36.87 -22.73 7.39
N LYS A 68 36.60 -24.04 7.40
CA LYS A 68 36.41 -24.80 8.65
C LYS A 68 37.62 -24.67 9.58
N GLY A 69 37.39 -24.21 10.78
CA GLY A 69 38.45 -24.00 11.78
C GLY A 69 38.88 -22.55 11.96
N THR A 70 38.56 -21.63 11.03
CA THR A 70 38.95 -20.21 11.10
C THR A 70 38.41 -19.53 12.37
N ALA A 71 37.13 -19.73 12.71
CA ALA A 71 36.55 -19.17 13.94
C ALA A 71 37.20 -19.72 15.19
N ARG A 72 37.60 -21.01 15.20
CA ARG A 72 38.33 -21.63 16.32
C ARG A 72 39.75 -21.07 16.46
N ALA A 73 40.47 -20.89 15.35
CA ALA A 73 41.79 -20.31 15.33
C ALA A 73 41.81 -18.85 15.82
N ASN A 74 40.78 -18.08 15.46
CA ASN A 74 40.64 -16.68 15.85
C ASN A 74 39.96 -16.50 17.23
N GLY A 75 39.49 -17.56 17.86
CA GLY A 75 38.80 -17.53 19.17
C GLY A 75 37.40 -16.90 19.13
N LYS A 76 36.88 -16.54 17.93
CA LYS A 76 35.57 -15.90 17.76
C LYS A 76 35.03 -16.14 16.35
N GLY A 77 33.69 -16.22 16.22
CA GLY A 77 32.98 -16.14 14.94
C GLY A 77 32.70 -14.70 14.48
N ASN A 78 32.14 -14.57 13.30
CA ASN A 78 31.70 -13.28 12.79
C ASN A 78 30.51 -12.77 13.60
N LYS A 79 30.50 -11.47 13.90
CA LYS A 79 29.36 -10.84 14.54
C LYS A 79 28.20 -10.68 13.54
N VAL A 80 27.01 -11.05 13.96
CA VAL A 80 25.80 -10.78 13.19
C VAL A 80 25.54 -9.27 13.18
N LYS A 81 25.49 -8.70 11.99
CA LYS A 81 25.10 -7.30 11.80
C LYS A 81 23.60 -7.25 11.52
N ALA A 82 22.87 -6.44 12.27
CA ALA A 82 21.46 -6.19 12.05
C ALA A 82 21.22 -4.68 11.91
N LYS A 83 20.32 -4.31 11.01
CA LYS A 83 19.83 -2.94 10.88
C LYS A 83 18.36 -2.94 11.32
N PRO A 84 18.03 -2.45 12.51
CA PRO A 84 16.64 -2.29 12.94
C PRO A 84 16.01 -1.12 12.17
N VAL A 85 14.77 -1.28 11.75
CA VAL A 85 13.92 -0.22 11.18
C VAL A 85 12.67 -0.15 12.04
N VAL A 86 12.48 0.97 12.73
CA VAL A 86 11.29 1.21 13.56
C VAL A 86 10.29 2.00 12.75
N VAL A 87 9.16 1.39 12.45
CA VAL A 87 8.05 2.00 11.73
C VAL A 87 7.05 2.54 12.73
N LYS A 88 6.84 3.84 12.72
CA LYS A 88 5.84 4.50 13.56
C LYS A 88 4.48 4.44 12.89
N ILE A 89 3.45 4.28 13.70
CA ILE A 89 2.05 4.44 13.28
C ILE A 89 1.71 5.92 13.52
N ASP A 90 1.78 6.71 12.48
CA ASP A 90 1.64 8.17 12.52
C ASP A 90 0.60 8.71 11.52
N ASP A 91 -0.12 7.82 10.88
CA ASP A 91 -1.12 8.17 9.88
C ASP A 91 -2.49 7.63 10.30
N ASP A 92 -3.28 8.53 10.84
CA ASP A 92 -4.61 8.26 11.40
C ASP A 92 -5.67 8.71 10.38
N LYS A 93 -6.59 7.82 10.06
CA LYS A 93 -7.71 8.08 9.16
C LYS A 93 -9.01 7.65 9.81
N GLU A 94 -10.06 8.38 9.52
CA GLU A 94 -11.41 8.10 10.00
C GLU A 94 -12.39 8.05 8.83
N ILE A 95 -13.39 7.20 8.96
CA ILE A 95 -14.59 7.18 8.13
C ILE A 95 -15.75 7.30 9.08
N ILE A 96 -16.43 8.45 9.06
CA ILE A 96 -17.62 8.72 9.86
C ILE A 96 -18.76 8.95 8.88
N GLU A 97 -19.82 8.17 9.02
CA GLU A 97 -21.01 8.25 8.17
C GLU A 97 -22.28 8.33 9.00
N GLU A 98 -23.13 9.27 8.69
CA GLU A 98 -24.42 9.44 9.35
C GLU A 98 -25.54 8.74 8.57
N LEU A 99 -26.28 7.88 9.25
CA LEU A 99 -27.47 7.22 8.75
C LEU A 99 -28.71 7.93 9.32
N GLN A 100 -29.45 8.59 8.46
CA GLN A 100 -30.70 9.28 8.83
C GLN A 100 -31.82 8.27 9.12
N GLU A 101 -32.64 8.53 10.15
CA GLU A 101 -33.76 7.65 10.56
C GLU A 101 -34.71 7.32 9.41
N LYS A 102 -34.99 8.31 8.54
CA LYS A 102 -35.87 8.11 7.37
C LYS A 102 -35.35 7.07 6.38
N ASP A 103 -34.01 7.01 6.19
CA ASP A 103 -33.37 6.08 5.27
C ASP A 103 -33.30 4.68 5.89
N ILE A 104 -33.07 4.62 7.21
CA ILE A 104 -33.14 3.37 8.00
C ILE A 104 -34.55 2.76 7.92
N LYS A 105 -35.60 3.58 8.05
CA LYS A 105 -37.00 3.12 7.92
C LYS A 105 -37.35 2.65 6.51
N LEU A 106 -36.71 3.19 5.49
CA LEU A 106 -36.95 2.83 4.08
C LEU A 106 -36.24 1.56 3.65
N TYR A 107 -34.99 1.38 4.03
CA TYR A 107 -34.12 0.31 3.54
C TYR A 107 -33.81 -0.78 4.57
N GLY A 108 -34.13 -0.57 5.84
CA GLY A 108 -33.68 -1.38 6.96
C GLY A 108 -32.21 -1.12 7.33
N ILE A 109 -31.91 -1.25 8.63
CA ILE A 109 -30.57 -0.97 9.15
C ILE A 109 -29.51 -1.93 8.59
N ASP A 110 -29.82 -3.23 8.53
CA ASP A 110 -28.91 -4.28 8.06
C ASP A 110 -28.52 -4.11 6.58
N GLY A 111 -29.49 -3.75 5.74
CA GLY A 111 -29.25 -3.54 4.32
C GLY A 111 -28.35 -2.35 4.02
N MET A 112 -28.51 -1.26 4.79
CA MET A 112 -27.67 -0.07 4.66
C MET A 112 -26.29 -0.30 5.27
N ALA A 113 -26.21 -0.84 6.49
CA ALA A 113 -24.95 -1.13 7.15
C ALA A 113 -24.05 -2.03 6.28
N LYS A 114 -24.56 -3.13 5.72
CA LYS A 114 -23.81 -4.02 4.81
C LYS A 114 -23.29 -3.30 3.56
N LYS A 115 -24.08 -2.44 2.93
CA LYS A 115 -23.64 -1.68 1.75
C LYS A 115 -22.57 -0.65 2.11
N ARG A 116 -22.72 0.06 3.23
CA ARG A 116 -21.75 1.06 3.68
C ARG A 116 -20.47 0.41 4.15
N SER A 117 -20.55 -0.68 4.91
CA SER A 117 -19.39 -1.49 5.32
C SER A 117 -18.56 -1.94 4.13
N LYS A 118 -19.20 -2.45 3.06
CA LYS A 118 -18.49 -2.83 1.83
C LYS A 118 -17.79 -1.63 1.18
N ASN A 119 -18.45 -0.49 1.11
CA ASN A 119 -17.84 0.72 0.56
C ASN A 119 -16.65 1.19 1.41
N ALA A 120 -16.78 1.20 2.74
CA ALA A 120 -15.68 1.54 3.66
C ALA A 120 -14.48 0.60 3.48
N GLN A 121 -14.71 -0.72 3.33
CA GLN A 121 -13.66 -1.69 2.98
C GLN A 121 -12.91 -1.31 1.72
N ASP A 122 -13.62 -1.03 0.63
CA ASP A 122 -13.01 -0.72 -0.67
C ASP A 122 -12.20 0.60 -0.61
N VAL A 123 -12.66 1.57 0.17
CA VAL A 123 -11.96 2.84 0.40
C VAL A 123 -10.66 2.61 1.18
N ILE A 124 -10.70 1.84 2.27
CA ILE A 124 -9.52 1.54 3.09
C ILE A 124 -8.50 0.70 2.30
N LYS A 125 -8.95 -0.33 1.56
CA LYS A 125 -8.08 -1.11 0.66
C LYS A 125 -7.35 -0.22 -0.33
N THR A 126 -8.10 0.69 -0.94
CA THR A 126 -7.54 1.63 -1.91
C THR A 126 -6.53 2.56 -1.25
N TYR A 127 -6.80 3.01 -0.02
CA TYR A 127 -5.90 3.85 0.75
C TYR A 127 -4.59 3.12 1.09
N TYR A 128 -4.65 1.90 1.62
CA TYR A 128 -3.46 1.12 1.98
C TYR A 128 -2.60 0.77 0.76
N ASP A 129 -3.21 0.35 -0.34
CA ASP A 129 -2.47 0.07 -1.57
C ASP A 129 -1.79 1.34 -2.13
N ARG A 130 -2.49 2.47 -2.16
CA ARG A 130 -1.89 3.75 -2.59
C ARG A 130 -0.72 4.16 -1.69
N LYS A 131 -0.88 4.05 -0.37
CA LYS A 131 0.18 4.34 0.59
C LYS A 131 1.39 3.43 0.37
N PHE A 132 1.16 2.13 0.20
CA PHE A 132 2.20 1.14 -0.08
C PHE A 132 3.03 1.49 -1.32
N PHE A 133 2.38 1.76 -2.43
CA PHE A 133 3.08 2.12 -3.68
C PHE A 133 3.77 3.48 -3.62
N ARG A 134 3.23 4.44 -2.89
CA ARG A 134 3.90 5.74 -2.63
C ARG A 134 5.20 5.55 -1.85
N ILE A 135 5.19 4.72 -0.81
CA ILE A 135 6.40 4.38 -0.05
C ILE A 135 7.41 3.71 -0.99
N GLY A 136 6.97 2.73 -1.79
CA GLY A 136 7.81 2.05 -2.77
C GLY A 136 8.45 3.02 -3.77
N ARG A 137 7.68 3.96 -4.31
CA ARG A 137 8.21 4.99 -5.19
C ARG A 137 9.16 5.95 -4.49
N GLY A 138 8.80 6.39 -3.28
CA GLY A 138 9.58 7.36 -2.52
C GLY A 138 10.96 6.88 -2.12
N ALA A 139 11.08 5.60 -1.79
CA ALA A 139 12.34 4.99 -1.37
C ALA A 139 13.05 4.20 -2.48
N GLY A 140 12.33 3.81 -3.54
CA GLY A 140 12.83 2.98 -4.63
C GLY A 140 13.68 3.72 -5.65
N ILE A 141 14.19 2.97 -6.61
CA ILE A 141 15.09 3.45 -7.66
C ILE A 141 14.34 3.46 -9.00
N GLN A 142 14.27 4.61 -9.63
CA GLN A 142 13.76 4.74 -10.98
C GLN A 142 14.74 4.14 -11.99
N VAL A 143 14.27 3.22 -12.84
CA VAL A 143 15.05 2.67 -13.93
C VAL A 143 14.79 3.48 -15.19
N SER A 144 15.86 4.04 -15.75
CA SER A 144 15.77 4.90 -16.93
C SER A 144 15.28 4.14 -18.16
N ARG A 145 14.38 4.74 -18.91
CA ARG A 145 13.96 4.29 -20.23
C ARG A 145 15.00 4.63 -21.29
N VAL A 146 15.09 3.79 -22.30
CA VAL A 146 15.87 4.07 -23.50
C VAL A 146 14.91 4.34 -24.65
N SER A 147 15.24 5.29 -25.52
CA SER A 147 14.41 5.62 -26.67
C SER A 147 14.10 4.37 -27.51
N GLY A 148 12.82 4.13 -27.81
CA GLY A 148 12.37 2.93 -28.54
C GLY A 148 12.18 1.69 -27.66
N ASP A 149 12.19 1.81 -26.34
CA ASP A 149 11.83 0.70 -25.46
C ASP A 149 10.36 0.32 -25.60
N THR A 150 10.12 -0.98 -25.68
CA THR A 150 8.77 -1.55 -25.54
C THR A 150 8.49 -1.86 -24.08
N THR A 151 7.23 -2.00 -23.70
CA THR A 151 6.79 -2.41 -22.36
C THR A 151 7.54 -3.66 -21.88
N LYS A 152 7.68 -4.66 -22.78
CA LYS A 152 8.43 -5.89 -22.50
C LYS A 152 9.90 -5.60 -22.13
N LYS A 153 10.61 -4.79 -22.91
CA LYS A 153 12.02 -4.47 -22.63
C LYS A 153 12.21 -3.72 -21.33
N ILE A 154 11.26 -2.85 -20.97
CA ILE A 154 11.28 -2.12 -19.72
C ILE A 154 11.15 -3.08 -18.55
N VAL A 155 10.15 -3.98 -18.58
CA VAL A 155 9.93 -4.98 -17.54
C VAL A 155 11.10 -5.96 -17.43
N ASP A 156 11.64 -6.44 -18.56
CA ASP A 156 12.83 -7.30 -18.57
C ASP A 156 14.02 -6.60 -17.89
N ARG A 157 14.21 -5.30 -18.12
CA ARG A 157 15.26 -4.51 -17.48
C ARG A 157 15.02 -4.36 -15.98
N LEU A 158 13.78 -4.07 -15.54
CA LEU A 158 13.46 -3.99 -14.13
C LEU A 158 13.79 -5.32 -13.41
N ILE A 159 13.33 -6.44 -13.95
CA ILE A 159 13.57 -7.76 -13.36
C ILE A 159 15.07 -8.10 -13.37
N SER A 160 15.77 -7.87 -14.48
CA SER A 160 17.20 -8.17 -14.56
C SER A 160 18.04 -7.32 -13.60
N THR A 161 17.67 -6.05 -13.42
CA THR A 161 18.33 -5.16 -12.45
C THR A 161 18.10 -5.65 -11.02
N ALA A 162 16.88 -6.08 -10.67
CA ALA A 162 16.58 -6.64 -9.36
C ALA A 162 17.42 -7.91 -9.06
N LYS A 163 17.55 -8.81 -10.04
CA LYS A 163 18.31 -10.06 -9.91
C LYS A 163 19.80 -9.85 -9.66
N VAL A 164 20.41 -8.83 -10.29
CA VAL A 164 21.86 -8.60 -10.21
C VAL A 164 22.26 -7.63 -9.09
N THR A 165 21.31 -7.05 -8.39
CA THR A 165 21.61 -6.11 -7.30
C THR A 165 22.35 -6.79 -6.16
N LYS A 166 23.50 -6.23 -5.79
CA LYS A 166 24.38 -6.75 -4.73
C LYS A 166 24.79 -5.63 -3.77
N ASN A 167 24.68 -5.91 -2.48
CA ASN A 167 25.20 -5.08 -1.40
C ASN A 167 25.45 -5.94 -0.14
N ASP A 168 25.78 -5.32 1.01
CA ASP A 168 26.04 -6.04 2.26
C ASP A 168 24.85 -6.90 2.75
N PHE A 169 23.64 -6.60 2.29
CA PHE A 169 22.39 -7.24 2.73
C PHE A 169 21.76 -8.12 1.66
N VAL A 170 22.13 -7.93 0.41
CA VAL A 170 21.56 -8.61 -0.76
C VAL A 170 22.68 -9.08 -1.66
N ASP A 171 22.70 -10.35 -2.04
CA ASP A 171 23.65 -10.94 -2.98
C ASP A 171 22.90 -11.59 -4.17
N GLY A 172 22.21 -10.76 -4.95
CA GLY A 172 21.30 -11.22 -5.99
C GLY A 172 19.95 -11.65 -5.38
N VAL A 173 18.93 -11.74 -6.20
CA VAL A 173 17.58 -12.13 -5.78
C VAL A 173 17.04 -13.21 -6.70
N ASP A 174 16.55 -14.30 -6.09
CA ASP A 174 15.89 -15.38 -6.80
C ASP A 174 14.52 -14.91 -7.33
N GLU A 175 14.15 -15.42 -8.50
CA GLU A 175 12.91 -15.03 -9.20
C GLU A 175 11.65 -15.23 -8.36
N GLU A 176 11.59 -16.27 -7.54
CA GLU A 176 10.46 -16.61 -6.67
C GLU A 176 10.18 -15.56 -5.60
N LEU A 177 11.21 -14.82 -5.20
CA LEU A 177 11.10 -13.75 -4.20
C LEU A 177 10.69 -12.42 -4.81
N ILE A 178 10.88 -12.27 -6.13
CA ILE A 178 10.52 -11.04 -6.84
C ILE A 178 9.02 -11.02 -7.12
N ALA A 179 8.43 -9.85 -7.01
CA ALA A 179 7.08 -9.54 -7.43
C ALA A 179 7.09 -8.38 -8.43
N LEU A 180 6.33 -8.54 -9.51
CA LEU A 180 6.08 -7.51 -10.50
C LEU A 180 4.67 -6.96 -10.30
N VAL A 181 4.53 -5.66 -10.20
CA VAL A 181 3.22 -4.98 -10.17
C VAL A 181 3.13 -4.10 -11.41
N VAL A 182 2.02 -4.23 -12.14
CA VAL A 182 1.77 -3.48 -13.38
C VAL A 182 0.40 -2.83 -13.37
N ASN A 183 0.25 -1.72 -14.07
CA ASN A 183 -1.06 -1.12 -14.34
C ASN A 183 -1.79 -1.87 -15.46
N THR A 184 -3.06 -1.56 -15.69
CA THR A 184 -3.90 -2.20 -16.72
C THR A 184 -3.31 -2.07 -18.12
N LYS A 185 -2.65 -0.95 -18.45
CA LYS A 185 -2.02 -0.75 -19.75
C LYS A 185 -0.89 -1.75 -19.98
N TYR A 186 0.05 -1.83 -19.02
CA TYR A 186 1.19 -2.77 -19.10
C TYR A 186 0.73 -4.23 -19.05
N LYS A 187 -0.31 -4.54 -18.25
CA LYS A 187 -0.94 -5.87 -18.29
C LYS A 187 -1.42 -6.24 -19.69
N THR A 188 -2.09 -5.32 -20.38
CA THR A 188 -2.58 -5.57 -21.74
C THR A 188 -1.43 -5.83 -22.73
N ASP A 189 -0.35 -5.05 -22.63
CA ASP A 189 0.85 -5.21 -23.46
C ASP A 189 1.62 -6.52 -23.17
N LEU A 190 1.55 -6.99 -21.93
CA LEU A 190 2.23 -8.21 -21.48
C LEU A 190 1.37 -9.48 -21.56
N LYS A 191 0.10 -9.35 -21.91
CA LYS A 191 -0.90 -10.44 -21.84
C LYS A 191 -0.41 -11.75 -22.51
N ASP A 192 0.22 -11.63 -23.67
CA ASP A 192 0.66 -12.79 -24.45
C ASP A 192 1.94 -13.45 -23.88
N TYR A 193 2.57 -12.84 -22.90
CA TYR A 193 3.79 -13.30 -22.24
C TYR A 193 3.56 -13.79 -20.81
N LEU A 194 2.32 -13.74 -20.32
CA LEU A 194 1.98 -14.18 -18.96
C LEU A 194 1.68 -15.67 -18.93
N ASP A 195 2.43 -16.39 -18.12
CA ASP A 195 2.18 -17.80 -17.82
C ASP A 195 1.11 -17.95 -16.73
N SER A 196 0.46 -19.11 -16.72
CA SER A 196 -0.52 -19.46 -15.68
C SER A 196 0.13 -19.53 -14.30
N LEU A 197 -0.62 -19.11 -13.28
CA LEU A 197 -0.18 -19.30 -11.89
C LEU A 197 -0.07 -20.79 -11.54
N PRO A 198 0.92 -21.20 -10.72
CA PRO A 198 0.96 -22.52 -10.16
C PRO A 198 -0.38 -22.82 -9.46
N ASN A 199 -0.99 -23.97 -9.75
CA ASN A 199 -2.28 -24.41 -9.22
C ASN A 199 -3.56 -23.83 -9.86
N GLY A 200 -3.49 -23.08 -10.95
CA GLY A 200 -4.67 -22.66 -11.73
C GLY A 200 -5.69 -21.77 -11.02
N THR A 201 -5.40 -21.32 -9.79
CA THR A 201 -6.30 -20.48 -9.00
C THR A 201 -5.87 -19.03 -9.09
N THR A 202 -6.76 -18.15 -9.52
CA THR A 202 -6.52 -16.69 -9.43
C THR A 202 -6.63 -16.29 -7.97
N PRO A 203 -5.54 -15.85 -7.30
CA PRO A 203 -5.62 -15.42 -5.92
C PRO A 203 -6.49 -14.17 -5.79
N SER A 204 -7.20 -14.06 -4.69
CA SER A 204 -8.02 -12.87 -4.35
C SER A 204 -7.20 -11.58 -4.17
N ASN A 205 -5.87 -11.68 -4.11
CA ASN A 205 -4.92 -10.60 -3.88
C ASN A 205 -4.47 -9.83 -5.14
N GLY A 206 -5.11 -10.05 -6.30
CA GLY A 206 -4.80 -9.34 -7.55
C GLY A 206 -3.65 -9.91 -8.38
N ALA A 207 -3.11 -11.09 -8.04
CA ALA A 207 -2.16 -11.77 -8.91
C ALA A 207 -2.85 -12.22 -10.21
N ILE A 208 -2.21 -11.95 -11.35
CA ILE A 208 -2.80 -12.18 -12.69
C ILE A 208 -2.08 -13.28 -13.48
N GLY A 209 -0.91 -13.70 -13.05
CA GLY A 209 -0.10 -14.70 -13.75
C GLY A 209 1.35 -14.62 -13.32
N MET A 210 2.21 -15.27 -14.09
CA MET A 210 3.67 -15.19 -13.94
C MET A 210 4.29 -14.65 -15.21
N TYR A 211 5.25 -13.76 -15.06
CA TYR A 211 6.07 -13.26 -16.15
C TYR A 211 7.53 -13.70 -15.92
N GLN A 212 8.06 -14.57 -16.76
CA GLN A 212 9.40 -15.15 -16.59
C GLN A 212 9.63 -15.69 -15.17
N SER A 213 8.72 -16.54 -14.67
CA SER A 213 8.73 -17.10 -13.31
C SER A 213 8.49 -16.09 -12.16
N VAL A 214 8.35 -14.79 -12.45
CA VAL A 214 8.04 -13.75 -11.47
C VAL A 214 6.53 -13.59 -11.31
N ILE A 215 6.03 -13.65 -10.08
CA ILE A 215 4.60 -13.45 -9.80
C ILE A 215 4.22 -12.01 -10.16
N THR A 216 3.18 -11.88 -11.00
CA THR A 216 2.72 -10.61 -11.53
C THR A 216 1.37 -10.24 -10.94
N TYR A 217 1.26 -9.01 -10.45
CA TYR A 217 0.05 -8.41 -9.89
C TYR A 217 -0.43 -7.26 -10.78
N GLU A 218 -1.75 -7.06 -10.82
CA GLU A 218 -2.34 -5.87 -11.41
C GLU A 218 -2.81 -4.92 -10.33
N SER A 219 -2.43 -3.63 -10.44
CA SER A 219 -2.97 -2.59 -9.57
C SER A 219 -3.06 -1.26 -10.28
N ASN A 220 -4.25 -0.65 -10.27
CA ASN A 220 -4.47 0.72 -10.72
C ASN A 220 -4.33 1.75 -9.57
N ARG A 221 -3.79 1.30 -8.43
CA ARG A 221 -3.59 2.12 -7.22
C ARG A 221 -2.16 2.63 -7.08
N MET A 222 -1.29 2.27 -8.03
CA MET A 222 0.05 2.86 -8.16
C MET A 222 -0.04 4.35 -8.50
N PRO A 223 1.00 5.17 -8.21
CA PRO A 223 1.09 6.53 -8.70
C PRO A 223 0.86 6.60 -10.21
N SER A 224 0.15 7.61 -10.68
CA SER A 224 -0.35 7.70 -12.07
C SER A 224 0.75 7.69 -13.14
N ASP A 225 1.95 8.06 -12.76
CA ASP A 225 3.15 8.12 -13.59
C ASP A 225 4.07 6.90 -13.45
N VAL A 226 3.70 5.92 -12.61
CA VAL A 226 4.44 4.66 -12.40
C VAL A 226 3.64 3.50 -12.99
N PRO A 227 3.91 3.08 -14.25
CA PRO A 227 3.16 2.00 -14.89
C PRO A 227 3.60 0.60 -14.44
N ALA A 228 4.84 0.45 -13.93
CA ALA A 228 5.37 -0.82 -13.45
C ALA A 228 6.31 -0.62 -12.26
N MET A 229 6.26 -1.55 -11.31
CA MET A 229 7.13 -1.62 -10.14
C MET A 229 7.55 -3.06 -9.89
N VAL A 230 8.83 -3.26 -9.64
CA VAL A 230 9.42 -4.56 -9.26
C VAL A 230 10.00 -4.43 -7.86
N MET A 231 9.69 -5.38 -7.00
CA MET A 231 10.23 -5.43 -5.63
C MET A 231 10.36 -6.86 -5.15
N ILE A 232 11.13 -7.10 -4.13
CA ILE A 232 11.05 -8.37 -3.40
C ILE A 232 9.82 -8.33 -2.48
N LYS A 233 9.22 -9.50 -2.26
CA LYS A 233 8.21 -9.65 -1.22
C LYS A 233 8.81 -9.20 0.12
N GLU A 234 8.03 -8.54 0.94
CA GLU A 234 8.46 -8.00 2.24
C GLU A 234 9.47 -6.84 2.17
N ALA A 235 9.66 -6.21 1.00
CA ALA A 235 10.54 -5.04 0.88
C ALA A 235 10.01 -3.79 1.58
N ILE A 236 8.71 -3.71 1.81
CA ILE A 236 8.02 -2.57 2.41
C ILE A 236 7.27 -3.02 3.64
N ALA A 237 7.50 -2.37 4.77
CA ALA A 237 6.67 -2.51 5.96
C ALA A 237 5.49 -1.55 5.89
N LEU A 238 4.30 -2.07 6.13
CA LEU A 238 3.05 -1.32 6.25
C LEU A 238 2.24 -1.86 7.43
N PRO A 239 2.72 -1.68 8.68
CA PRO A 239 1.92 -2.03 9.84
C PRO A 239 0.67 -1.17 9.85
N ASN A 240 -0.47 -1.82 10.02
CA ASN A 240 -1.78 -1.20 10.02
C ASN A 240 -2.71 -1.95 10.98
N TYR A 241 -3.63 -1.22 11.57
CA TYR A 241 -4.77 -1.79 12.28
C TYR A 241 -6.00 -0.90 12.09
N THR A 242 -7.16 -1.49 12.23
CA THR A 242 -8.44 -0.79 12.27
C THR A 242 -9.02 -0.92 13.66
N SER A 243 -9.62 0.17 14.18
CA SER A 243 -10.39 0.08 15.41
C SER A 243 -11.68 -0.70 15.18
N GLU A 244 -12.26 -1.16 16.26
CA GLU A 244 -13.63 -1.65 16.21
C GLU A 244 -14.57 -0.55 15.71
N TYR A 245 -15.59 -0.96 15.01
CA TYR A 245 -16.59 -0.06 14.46
C TYR A 245 -17.52 0.39 15.59
N GLY A 246 -17.66 1.67 15.72
CA GLY A 246 -18.63 2.27 16.63
C GLY A 246 -19.92 2.62 15.91
N ALA A 247 -21.03 2.49 16.59
CA ALA A 247 -22.30 3.08 16.19
C ALA A 247 -22.82 3.94 17.33
N GLU A 248 -22.85 5.25 17.14
CA GLU A 248 -23.33 6.17 18.17
C GLU A 248 -24.49 7.03 17.67
N LYS A 249 -25.38 7.40 18.56
CA LYS A 249 -26.45 8.34 18.24
C LYS A 249 -25.87 9.74 18.11
N VAL A 250 -26.18 10.41 16.99
CA VAL A 250 -25.76 11.80 16.78
C VAL A 250 -26.52 12.71 17.80
N PRO A 251 -25.81 13.52 18.60
CA PRO A 251 -26.44 14.42 19.52
C PRO A 251 -27.34 15.44 18.82
N PHE A 252 -28.58 15.58 19.29
CA PHE A 252 -29.57 16.53 18.76
C PHE A 252 -30.07 16.27 17.34
N ASP A 253 -29.82 15.05 16.79
CA ASP A 253 -30.36 14.65 15.49
C ASP A 253 -30.95 13.24 15.55
N ASP A 254 -31.84 12.92 14.60
CA ASP A 254 -32.43 11.59 14.42
C ASP A 254 -31.57 10.78 13.44
N ALA A 255 -30.29 10.62 13.78
CA ALA A 255 -29.29 9.91 12.98
C ALA A 255 -28.40 9.01 13.86
N ILE A 256 -27.84 7.96 13.25
CA ILE A 256 -26.82 7.10 13.83
C ILE A 256 -25.53 7.35 13.07
N ALA A 257 -24.46 7.69 13.78
CA ALA A 257 -23.10 7.75 13.22
C ALA A 257 -22.47 6.37 13.26
N LEU A 258 -21.92 5.95 12.12
CA LEU A 258 -21.05 4.78 11.99
C LEU A 258 -19.60 5.26 11.91
N GLU A 259 -18.74 4.78 12.79
CA GLU A 259 -17.35 5.23 12.92
C GLU A 259 -16.38 4.10 12.70
N LEU A 260 -15.39 4.29 11.83
CA LEU A 260 -14.31 3.37 11.57
C LEU A 260 -13.00 4.13 11.54
N PHE A 261 -12.06 3.76 12.40
CA PHE A 261 -10.73 4.37 12.45
C PHE A 261 -9.69 3.42 11.87
N ALA A 262 -8.84 3.93 10.99
CA ALA A 262 -7.76 3.20 10.34
C ALA A 262 -6.42 3.87 10.66
N TYR A 263 -5.53 3.10 11.27
CA TYR A 263 -4.20 3.54 11.67
C TYR A 263 -3.14 2.82 10.86
N SER A 264 -2.14 3.54 10.41
CA SER A 264 -1.07 2.92 9.62
C SER A 264 0.25 3.65 9.74
N GLY A 265 1.32 2.89 9.67
CA GLY A 265 2.68 3.39 9.45
C GLY A 265 3.20 2.89 8.11
N GLY A 266 4.39 3.31 7.72
CA GLY A 266 4.99 2.74 6.52
C GLY A 266 6.43 3.17 6.28
N GLU A 267 7.28 2.20 5.94
CA GLU A 267 8.70 2.41 5.65
C GLU A 267 9.22 1.33 4.69
N ALA A 268 10.17 1.70 3.83
CA ALA A 268 10.85 0.73 2.98
C ALA A 268 11.99 0.05 3.75
N LEU A 269 11.93 -1.28 3.85
CA LEU A 269 12.96 -2.09 4.51
C LEU A 269 14.15 -2.36 3.59
N VAL A 270 13.87 -2.59 2.29
CA VAL A 270 14.87 -2.94 1.28
C VAL A 270 14.71 -2.03 0.05
N PRO A 271 15.01 -0.73 0.18
CA PRO A 271 14.82 0.24 -0.89
C PRO A 271 15.65 -0.07 -2.14
N GLU A 272 16.76 -0.77 -2.00
CA GLU A 272 17.68 -1.09 -3.11
C GLU A 272 17.09 -2.04 -4.15
N ILE A 273 16.05 -2.80 -3.77
CA ILE A 273 15.36 -3.74 -4.67
C ILE A 273 13.91 -3.32 -4.90
N ILE A 274 13.60 -2.08 -4.67
CA ILE A 274 12.35 -1.49 -5.13
C ILE A 274 12.70 -0.69 -6.37
N LEU A 275 12.37 -1.25 -7.53
CA LEU A 275 12.67 -0.65 -8.83
C LEU A 275 11.37 -0.28 -9.51
N TYR A 276 11.29 0.89 -10.09
CA TYR A 276 10.09 1.30 -10.80
C TYR A 276 10.39 1.96 -12.13
N ASP A 277 9.48 1.80 -13.05
CA ASP A 277 9.41 2.55 -14.29
C ASP A 277 8.57 3.81 -14.07
N CYS A 278 8.90 4.89 -14.76
CA CYS A 278 8.16 6.14 -14.69
C CYS A 278 7.94 6.69 -16.10
N ASP A 279 6.72 7.16 -16.37
CA ASP A 279 6.36 7.76 -17.66
C ASP A 279 7.07 9.08 -17.91
N TYR A 280 7.56 9.72 -16.85
CA TYR A 280 8.16 11.04 -16.89
C TYR A 280 9.48 11.10 -16.13
N THR A 281 10.36 12.00 -16.57
CA THR A 281 11.54 12.38 -15.80
C THR A 281 11.26 13.71 -15.12
N TYR A 282 11.42 13.74 -13.78
CA TYR A 282 11.27 14.95 -13.00
C TYR A 282 12.67 15.49 -12.66
N THR A 283 12.91 16.73 -13.04
CA THR A 283 14.19 17.40 -12.79
C THR A 283 13.96 18.53 -11.80
N LYS A 284 14.80 18.60 -10.76
CA LYS A 284 14.75 19.73 -9.81
C LYS A 284 14.93 21.03 -10.58
N ALA A 285 13.99 21.94 -10.38
CA ALA A 285 14.05 23.28 -10.97
C ALA A 285 14.83 24.21 -10.04
N ASP A 286 15.90 24.79 -10.57
CA ASP A 286 16.65 25.85 -9.88
C ASP A 286 16.04 27.20 -10.27
N ILE A 287 15.05 27.63 -9.50
CA ILE A 287 14.22 28.81 -9.78
C ILE A 287 14.11 29.73 -8.55
N SER A 288 13.92 31.00 -8.81
CA SER A 288 13.59 32.01 -7.79
C SER A 288 12.17 32.55 -7.93
N SER A 289 11.45 32.15 -8.98
CA SER A 289 10.05 32.51 -9.25
C SER A 289 9.49 31.57 -10.30
N PHE A 290 8.16 31.44 -10.36
CA PHE A 290 7.49 30.65 -11.39
C PHE A 290 7.51 31.37 -12.75
N ALA A 291 7.98 30.68 -13.79
CA ALA A 291 7.92 31.16 -15.17
C ALA A 291 6.54 30.94 -15.76
N GLN A 292 6.06 31.92 -16.51
CA GLN A 292 4.76 31.83 -17.21
C GLN A 292 4.77 30.69 -18.25
N GLY A 293 3.72 29.87 -18.24
CA GLY A 293 3.57 28.74 -19.18
C GLY A 293 4.31 27.47 -18.81
N THR A 294 5.05 27.46 -17.67
CA THR A 294 5.75 26.27 -17.16
C THR A 294 4.94 25.64 -16.05
N THR A 295 4.71 24.32 -16.12
CA THR A 295 4.08 23.57 -15.03
C THR A 295 5.15 23.09 -14.06
N TYR A 296 4.98 23.45 -12.80
CA TYR A 296 5.86 23.02 -11.72
C TYR A 296 5.20 21.96 -10.86
N TYR A 297 6.00 21.15 -10.21
CA TYR A 297 5.58 20.06 -9.33
C TYR A 297 6.32 20.18 -7.99
N THR A 298 5.64 19.86 -6.91
CA THR A 298 6.24 19.59 -5.60
C THR A 298 6.25 18.10 -5.35
N TYR A 299 7.22 17.61 -4.58
CA TYR A 299 7.31 16.19 -4.23
C TYR A 299 6.78 15.99 -2.81
N ASN A 300 5.70 15.23 -2.69
CA ASN A 300 5.06 14.98 -1.41
C ASN A 300 4.84 13.47 -1.21
N LYS A 301 5.49 12.89 -0.20
CA LYS A 301 5.32 11.50 0.25
C LYS A 301 5.26 10.47 -0.90
N GLY A 302 6.17 10.57 -1.87
CA GLY A 302 6.26 9.62 -2.99
C GLY A 302 5.46 9.97 -4.23
N GLU A 303 4.85 11.16 -4.29
CA GLU A 303 4.15 11.65 -5.49
C GLU A 303 4.62 13.04 -5.90
N TYR A 304 4.64 13.28 -7.21
CA TYR A 304 4.80 14.64 -7.74
C TYR A 304 3.42 15.25 -7.97
N VAL A 305 3.16 16.34 -7.26
CA VAL A 305 1.88 17.04 -7.29
C VAL A 305 2.06 18.35 -8.05
N VAL A 306 1.15 18.64 -8.98
CA VAL A 306 1.16 19.90 -9.73
C VAL A 306 0.95 21.06 -8.77
N VAL A 307 1.82 22.07 -8.86
CA VAL A 307 1.63 23.33 -8.16
C VAL A 307 0.45 24.08 -8.79
N PRO A 308 -0.62 24.39 -8.02
CA PRO A 308 -1.78 25.09 -8.57
C PRO A 308 -1.41 26.45 -9.15
N SER A 309 -2.08 26.86 -10.23
CA SER A 309 -1.90 28.22 -10.76
C SER A 309 -2.34 29.26 -9.75
N GLY A 310 -1.51 30.30 -9.58
CA GLY A 310 -1.73 31.36 -8.57
C GLY A 310 -1.13 31.09 -7.20
N THR A 311 -0.46 29.94 -7.00
CA THR A 311 0.36 29.71 -5.80
C THR A 311 1.53 30.67 -5.78
N SER A 312 1.81 31.27 -4.62
CA SER A 312 3.01 32.08 -4.41
C SER A 312 4.25 31.18 -4.36
N PHE A 313 5.36 31.67 -4.92
CA PHE A 313 6.64 30.96 -4.83
C PHE A 313 7.14 30.94 -3.39
N ASP A 314 7.54 29.78 -2.90
CA ASP A 314 8.14 29.58 -1.60
C ASP A 314 9.60 29.12 -1.79
N SER A 315 10.54 29.91 -1.26
CA SER A 315 11.99 29.61 -1.38
C SER A 315 12.45 28.42 -0.53
N GLU A 316 11.63 27.97 0.43
CA GLU A 316 11.93 26.80 1.27
C GLU A 316 11.46 25.49 0.62
N GLU A 317 10.54 25.54 -0.35
CA GLU A 317 10.07 24.39 -1.08
C GLU A 317 10.98 24.01 -2.27
N THR A 318 11.04 22.72 -2.58
CA THR A 318 11.72 22.22 -3.77
C THR A 318 10.73 21.97 -4.88
N TYR A 319 10.95 22.62 -6.02
CA TYR A 319 10.12 22.50 -7.20
C TYR A 319 10.80 21.64 -8.27
N PHE A 320 9.98 20.99 -9.10
CA PHE A 320 10.43 20.13 -10.19
C PHE A 320 9.71 20.52 -11.48
N THR A 321 10.37 20.29 -12.60
CA THR A 321 9.78 20.31 -13.94
C THR A 321 9.74 18.90 -14.50
N ARG A 322 8.77 18.63 -15.35
CA ARG A 322 8.55 17.32 -15.97
C ARG A 322 8.97 17.35 -17.44
N ALA A 323 9.81 16.41 -17.86
CA ALA A 323 10.18 16.13 -19.24
C ALA A 323 9.58 14.83 -19.75
#